data_77291fb83279372035e74d915b363396
#
_entry.id   77291fb83279372035e74d915b363396
#
_cell.length_a   1.000
_cell.length_b   1.000
_cell.length_c   1.000
_cell.angle_alpha   90.00
_cell.angle_beta   90.00
_cell.angle_gamma   90.00
#
_symmetry.space_group_name_H-M   'P 1'
#
loop_
_entity.id
_entity.type
_entity.pdbx_description
1 polymer ?
#
loop_
_entity_poly.entity_id
_entity_poly.type
_entity_poly.pdbx_seq_one_letter_code
_entity_poly.pdbx_strand_id
1 'polypeptide(L)'
;MGQYPVLRPGPRLDGDGVRVRCGGCSCGAVRFEVRGEPIAVGTCHCFECRKATGAAYVTYADWPRSAFTSAGHAREYMGRSFCTICGSRLYHLTDDRAEIMLGALDDAPTDLAPAREGWTIRREHWLAPIPGCAQFERDPE
;
A
#
# COMPACT_ATOMS: atom_id res chain seq x y z
N MET A 1 23.85 -7.23 7.16
CA MET A 1 22.82 -6.87 6.18
C MET A 1 21.85 -8.02 6.05
N GLY A 2 20.57 -7.81 6.39
CA GLY A 2 19.56 -8.83 6.24
C GLY A 2 19.41 -9.23 4.79
N GLN A 3 19.39 -10.52 4.53
CA GLN A 3 19.01 -11.02 3.22
C GLN A 3 17.54 -10.64 3.01
N TYR A 4 17.27 -9.82 2.00
CA TYR A 4 15.89 -9.63 1.56
C TYR A 4 15.31 -11.01 1.21
N PRO A 5 14.10 -11.32 1.69
CA PRO A 5 13.47 -12.56 1.30
C PRO A 5 13.45 -12.67 -0.22
N VAL A 6 13.76 -13.85 -0.72
CA VAL A 6 13.74 -14.14 -2.15
C VAL A 6 12.44 -13.59 -2.74
N LEU A 7 12.58 -12.78 -3.80
CA LEU A 7 11.44 -12.25 -4.53
C LEU A 7 10.46 -13.38 -4.84
N ARG A 8 9.29 -13.33 -4.24
CA ARG A 8 8.24 -14.29 -4.53
C ARG A 8 7.64 -13.96 -5.90
N PRO A 9 7.15 -14.95 -6.62
CA PRO A 9 6.51 -14.70 -7.91
C PRO A 9 5.38 -13.69 -7.76
N GLY A 10 5.16 -12.90 -8.80
CA GLY A 10 4.11 -11.89 -8.86
C GLY A 10 2.70 -12.43 -8.63
N PRO A 11 1.66 -11.63 -8.94
CA PRO A 11 0.28 -12.02 -8.66
C PRO A 11 -0.05 -13.40 -9.24
N ARG A 12 -0.67 -14.24 -8.43
CA ARG A 12 -1.13 -15.56 -8.85
C ARG A 12 -2.65 -15.56 -9.06
N LEU A 13 -3.15 -16.52 -9.83
CA LEU A 13 -4.57 -16.81 -9.88
C LEU A 13 -4.90 -17.89 -8.85
N ASP A 14 -6.00 -17.73 -8.13
CA ASP A 14 -6.51 -18.79 -7.26
C ASP A 14 -7.32 -19.84 -8.05
N GLY A 15 -7.91 -20.82 -7.34
CA GLY A 15 -8.70 -21.88 -7.96
C GLY A 15 -9.95 -21.41 -8.71
N ASP A 16 -10.42 -20.19 -8.41
CA ASP A 16 -11.57 -19.55 -9.07
C ASP A 16 -11.15 -18.60 -10.20
N GLY A 17 -9.86 -18.52 -10.52
CA GLY A 17 -9.32 -17.61 -11.52
C GLY A 17 -9.22 -16.17 -11.06
N VAL A 18 -9.34 -15.90 -9.77
CA VAL A 18 -9.22 -14.56 -9.18
C VAL A 18 -7.75 -14.25 -8.90
N ARG A 19 -7.33 -13.05 -9.25
CA ARG A 19 -5.97 -12.59 -8.96
C ARG A 19 -5.76 -12.39 -7.47
N VAL A 20 -4.68 -12.94 -6.95
CA VAL A 20 -4.26 -12.80 -5.55
C VAL A 20 -2.87 -12.18 -5.51
N ARG A 21 -2.73 -11.12 -4.74
CA ARG A 21 -1.46 -10.44 -4.49
C ARG A 21 -1.05 -10.65 -3.05
N CYS A 22 0.23 -10.93 -2.86
CA CYS A 22 0.81 -11.13 -1.53
C CYS A 22 1.73 -9.97 -1.17
N GLY A 23 1.87 -9.74 0.09
CA GLY A 23 2.80 -8.74 0.61
C GLY A 23 3.13 -8.97 2.08
N GLY A 24 3.89 -8.08 2.64
CA GLY A 24 4.27 -8.17 4.04
C GLY A 24 5.39 -7.21 4.42
N CYS A 25 5.89 -7.39 5.62
CA CYS A 25 6.96 -6.57 6.16
C CYS A 25 8.34 -7.05 5.70
N SER A 26 9.33 -6.20 5.89
CA SER A 26 10.72 -6.47 5.50
C SER A 26 11.28 -7.73 6.17
N CYS A 27 10.97 -7.98 7.45
CA CYS A 27 11.47 -9.16 8.16
C CYS A 27 10.64 -10.44 7.94
N GLY A 28 9.47 -10.34 7.27
CA GLY A 28 8.60 -11.47 7.00
C GLY A 28 7.67 -11.88 8.14
N ALA A 29 7.74 -11.25 9.30
CA ALA A 29 6.91 -11.59 10.46
C ALA A 29 5.42 -11.30 10.25
N VAL A 30 5.09 -10.34 9.39
CA VAL A 30 3.71 -10.01 9.01
C VAL A 30 3.55 -10.25 7.53
N ARG A 31 2.50 -11.02 7.19
CA ARG A 31 2.16 -11.33 5.79
C ARG A 31 0.69 -11.02 5.54
N PHE A 32 0.36 -10.62 4.34
CA PHE A 32 -1.03 -10.40 3.94
C PHE A 32 -1.28 -10.83 2.50
N GLU A 33 -2.54 -11.01 2.19
CA GLU A 33 -3.05 -11.25 0.83
C GLU A 33 -4.24 -10.35 0.55
N VAL A 34 -4.36 -9.94 -0.70
CA VAL A 34 -5.54 -9.25 -1.24
C VAL A 34 -6.03 -9.97 -2.49
N ARG A 35 -7.35 -10.14 -2.62
CA ARG A 35 -7.99 -10.84 -3.73
C ARG A 35 -8.74 -9.85 -4.63
N GLY A 36 -8.64 -10.11 -5.93
CA GLY A 36 -9.29 -9.29 -6.95
C GLY A 36 -8.50 -8.02 -7.29
N GLU A 37 -9.15 -7.15 -8.07
CA GLU A 37 -8.55 -5.89 -8.46
C GLU A 37 -8.84 -4.81 -7.41
N PRO A 38 -7.93 -3.83 -7.24
CA PRO A 38 -8.16 -2.75 -6.30
C PRO A 38 -9.30 -1.82 -6.76
N ILE A 39 -9.97 -1.21 -5.79
CA ILE A 39 -11.00 -0.19 -6.04
C ILE A 39 -10.34 1.08 -6.59
N ALA A 40 -9.17 1.42 -6.08
CA ALA A 40 -8.44 2.63 -6.46
C ALA A 40 -6.95 2.45 -6.18
N VAL A 41 -6.13 3.13 -6.96
CA VAL A 41 -4.68 3.26 -6.73
C VAL A 41 -4.34 4.74 -6.79
N GLY A 42 -3.62 5.23 -5.81
CA GLY A 42 -3.29 6.64 -5.74
C GLY A 42 -2.05 6.94 -4.92
N THR A 43 -1.71 8.21 -4.90
CA THR A 43 -0.67 8.76 -4.03
C THR A 43 -1.27 9.80 -3.09
N CYS A 44 -0.63 9.97 -1.94
CA CYS A 44 -1.03 10.97 -0.96
C CYS A 44 0.18 11.69 -0.41
N HIS A 45 0.14 13.03 -0.45
CA HIS A 45 1.19 13.90 0.03
C HIS A 45 0.88 14.54 1.39
N CYS A 46 -0.18 14.12 2.08
CA CYS A 46 -0.59 14.73 3.35
C CYS A 46 0.45 14.51 4.46
N PHE A 47 0.40 15.35 5.50
CA PHE A 47 1.31 15.25 6.62
C PHE A 47 1.29 13.89 7.31
N GLU A 48 0.11 13.32 7.49
CA GLU A 48 -0.04 12.04 8.17
C GLU A 48 0.62 10.90 7.40
N CYS A 49 0.43 10.84 6.08
CA CYS A 49 1.08 9.86 5.22
C CYS A 49 2.60 10.03 5.22
N ARG A 50 3.06 11.26 5.11
CA ARG A 50 4.49 11.60 5.15
C ARG A 50 5.12 11.21 6.50
N LYS A 51 4.48 11.59 7.60
CA LYS A 51 4.96 11.28 8.97
C LYS A 51 4.95 9.78 9.26
N ALA A 52 3.90 9.08 8.84
CA ALA A 52 3.76 7.64 9.07
C ALA A 52 4.85 6.80 8.38
N THR A 53 5.38 7.28 7.27
CA THR A 53 6.35 6.52 6.45
C THR A 53 7.73 7.13 6.39
N GLY A 54 7.87 8.41 6.73
CA GLY A 54 9.12 9.16 6.52
C GLY A 54 9.42 9.46 5.06
N ALA A 55 8.49 9.17 4.15
CA ALA A 55 8.61 9.45 2.73
C ALA A 55 7.98 10.78 2.36
N ALA A 56 8.34 11.33 1.20
CA ALA A 56 7.74 12.57 0.71
C ALA A 56 6.27 12.40 0.31
N TYR A 57 5.85 11.18 -0.02
CA TYR A 57 4.48 10.79 -0.28
C TYR A 57 4.35 9.28 -0.15
N VAL A 58 3.12 8.78 -0.08
CA VAL A 58 2.85 7.34 -0.12
C VAL A 58 2.10 6.98 -1.39
N THR A 59 2.32 5.76 -1.87
CA THR A 59 1.49 5.15 -2.89
C THR A 59 0.71 4.03 -2.25
N TYR A 60 -0.58 3.99 -2.51
CA TYR A 60 -1.51 3.05 -1.91
C TYR A 60 -2.43 2.43 -2.96
N ALA A 61 -2.98 1.27 -2.63
CA ALA A 61 -4.04 0.66 -3.40
C ALA A 61 -5.11 0.14 -2.44
N ASP A 62 -6.37 0.43 -2.75
CA ASP A 62 -7.51 0.12 -1.91
C ASP A 62 -8.25 -1.12 -2.40
N TRP A 63 -8.51 -2.04 -1.48
CA TRP A 63 -9.42 -3.17 -1.70
C TRP A 63 -10.61 -3.12 -0.73
N PRO A 64 -11.72 -3.80 -1.04
CA PRO A 64 -12.74 -4.07 -0.04
C PRO A 64 -12.14 -4.79 1.16
N ARG A 65 -12.57 -4.45 2.37
CA ARG A 65 -12.04 -5.09 3.58
C ARG A 65 -12.17 -6.62 3.55
N SER A 66 -13.26 -7.11 2.92
CA SER A 66 -13.53 -8.55 2.76
C SER A 66 -12.53 -9.28 1.83
N ALA A 67 -11.80 -8.55 1.00
CA ALA A 67 -10.80 -9.12 0.09
C ALA A 67 -9.42 -9.29 0.75
N PHE A 68 -9.26 -8.83 2.00
CA PHE A 68 -7.98 -8.78 2.70
C PHE A 68 -7.92 -9.81 3.82
N THR A 69 -6.79 -10.51 3.90
CA THR A 69 -6.43 -11.38 5.02
C THR A 69 -4.98 -11.15 5.42
N SER A 70 -4.67 -11.35 6.69
CA SER A 70 -3.30 -11.20 7.18
C SER A 70 -2.97 -12.21 8.26
N ALA A 71 -1.68 -12.46 8.46
CA ALA A 71 -1.12 -13.30 9.51
C ALA A 71 0.09 -12.60 10.13
N GLY A 72 0.36 -12.91 11.39
CA GLY A 72 1.44 -12.29 12.17
C GLY A 72 0.93 -11.11 13.00
N HIS A 73 1.83 -10.57 13.82
CA HIS A 73 1.50 -9.50 14.75
C HIS A 73 1.89 -8.13 14.19
N ALA A 74 0.91 -7.41 13.67
CA ALA A 74 1.02 -5.99 13.41
C ALA A 74 0.46 -5.20 14.60
N ARG A 75 1.04 -4.06 14.88
CA ARG A 75 0.42 -3.03 15.73
C ARG A 75 -0.17 -1.93 14.88
N GLU A 76 -1.04 -1.19 15.47
CA GLU A 76 -1.78 -0.13 14.80
C GLU A 76 -1.66 1.18 15.57
N TYR A 77 -1.56 2.27 14.82
CA TYR A 77 -1.77 3.62 15.32
C TYR A 77 -2.73 4.33 14.36
N MET A 78 -3.89 4.74 14.87
CA MET A 78 -4.95 5.41 14.09
C MET A 78 -5.27 4.67 12.77
N GLY A 79 -5.48 3.35 12.85
CA GLY A 79 -5.78 2.49 11.71
C GLY A 79 -4.56 2.07 10.88
N ARG A 80 -3.43 2.72 11.05
CA ARG A 80 -2.20 2.43 10.30
C ARG A 80 -1.42 1.32 10.96
N SER A 81 -1.30 0.20 10.26
CA SER A 81 -0.63 -0.99 10.77
C SER A 81 0.84 -1.05 10.36
N PHE A 82 1.65 -1.54 11.28
CA PHE A 82 3.09 -1.69 11.09
C PHE A 82 3.62 -2.94 11.80
N CYS A 83 4.73 -3.47 11.31
CA CYS A 83 5.39 -4.60 11.95
C CYS A 83 6.09 -4.16 13.24
N THR A 84 5.87 -4.89 14.33
CA THR A 84 6.49 -4.57 15.63
C THR A 84 7.97 -4.90 15.69
N ILE A 85 8.47 -5.73 14.77
CA ILE A 85 9.87 -6.18 14.75
C ILE A 85 10.72 -5.25 13.89
N CYS A 86 10.32 -5.04 12.60
CA CYS A 86 11.12 -4.26 11.67
C CYS A 86 10.55 -2.86 11.36
N GLY A 87 9.36 -2.53 11.86
CA GLY A 87 8.74 -1.21 11.68
C GLY A 87 8.16 -0.95 10.29
N SER A 88 8.16 -1.92 9.38
CA SER A 88 7.57 -1.73 8.04
C SER A 88 6.12 -1.27 8.14
N ARG A 89 5.80 -0.18 7.43
CA ARG A 89 4.44 0.31 7.28
C ARG A 89 3.72 -0.56 6.25
N LEU A 90 2.55 -1.09 6.59
CA LEU A 90 1.93 -2.17 5.83
C LEU A 90 0.61 -1.78 5.17
N TYR A 91 -0.40 -1.46 5.97
CA TYR A 91 -1.74 -1.19 5.51
C TYR A 91 -2.51 -0.32 6.51
N HIS A 92 -3.60 0.26 6.03
CA HIS A 92 -4.58 0.98 6.85
C HIS A 92 -5.93 0.29 6.69
N LEU A 93 -6.48 -0.21 7.78
CA LEU A 93 -7.75 -0.92 7.77
C LEU A 93 -8.85 -0.05 8.35
N THR A 94 -10.00 -0.06 7.66
CA THR A 94 -11.28 0.46 8.15
C THR A 94 -12.30 -0.67 8.11
N ASP A 95 -13.54 -0.42 8.53
CA ASP A 95 -14.58 -1.45 8.54
C ASP A 95 -14.90 -1.97 7.13
N ASP A 96 -14.79 -1.12 6.11
CA ASP A 96 -15.16 -1.43 4.74
C ASP A 96 -13.97 -1.53 3.78
N ARG A 97 -12.76 -1.12 4.18
CA ARG A 97 -11.63 -0.96 3.26
C ARG A 97 -10.31 -1.43 3.84
N ALA A 98 -9.47 -1.99 2.99
CA ALA A 98 -8.06 -2.25 3.25
C ALA A 98 -7.23 -1.41 2.27
N GLU A 99 -6.57 -0.39 2.78
CA GLU A 99 -5.62 0.43 2.03
C GLU A 99 -4.23 -0.17 2.20
N ILE A 100 -3.69 -0.73 1.13
CA ILE A 100 -2.40 -1.39 1.14
C ILE A 100 -1.32 -0.41 0.70
N MET A 101 -0.24 -0.30 1.46
CA MET A 101 0.94 0.42 1.01
C MET A 101 1.53 -0.33 -0.18
N LEU A 102 1.64 0.33 -1.34
CA LEU A 102 2.06 -0.33 -2.58
C LEU A 102 3.43 -1.00 -2.43
N GLY A 103 4.35 -0.35 -1.75
CA GLY A 103 5.68 -0.88 -1.51
C GLY A 103 5.73 -2.10 -0.59
N ALA A 104 4.63 -2.44 0.09
CA ALA A 104 4.54 -3.65 0.91
C ALA A 104 4.13 -4.89 0.11
N LEU A 105 3.74 -4.75 -1.17
CA LEU A 105 3.50 -5.88 -2.06
C LEU A 105 4.82 -6.56 -2.41
N ASP A 106 4.78 -7.87 -2.60
CA ASP A 106 5.98 -8.67 -2.89
C ASP A 106 6.51 -8.43 -4.32
N ASP A 107 5.63 -8.18 -5.28
CA ASP A 107 6.04 -7.94 -6.65
C ASP A 107 6.46 -6.49 -6.88
N ALA A 108 7.64 -6.32 -7.44
CA ALA A 108 8.16 -5.02 -7.84
C ALA A 108 9.02 -5.17 -9.11
N PRO A 109 8.75 -4.41 -10.18
CA PRO A 109 7.62 -3.48 -10.28
C PRO A 109 6.28 -4.19 -10.31
N THR A 110 5.26 -3.58 -9.71
CA THR A 110 3.88 -4.06 -9.81
C THR A 110 3.25 -3.57 -11.13
N ASP A 111 2.18 -4.24 -11.57
CA ASP A 111 1.37 -3.80 -12.69
C ASP A 111 0.35 -2.71 -12.31
N LEU A 112 0.27 -2.35 -11.01
CA LEU A 112 -0.59 -1.28 -10.53
C LEU A 112 0.06 0.08 -10.76
N ALA A 113 -0.73 1.04 -11.26
CA ALA A 113 -0.30 2.41 -11.46
C ALA A 113 -1.29 3.38 -10.81
N PRO A 114 -0.81 4.45 -10.18
CA PRO A 114 -1.71 5.44 -9.60
C PRO A 114 -2.50 6.15 -10.69
N ALA A 115 -3.79 6.37 -10.42
CA ALA A 115 -4.69 7.12 -11.27
C ALA A 115 -5.04 8.49 -10.68
N ARG A 116 -4.66 8.75 -9.44
CA ARG A 116 -4.95 10.00 -8.74
C ARG A 116 -3.85 10.35 -7.75
N GLU A 117 -3.66 11.66 -7.53
CA GLU A 117 -2.79 12.19 -6.49
C GLU A 117 -3.59 13.11 -5.57
N GLY A 118 -3.61 12.76 -4.28
CA GLY A 118 -4.25 13.56 -3.25
C GLY A 118 -3.25 14.43 -2.48
N TRP A 119 -3.77 15.49 -1.88
CA TRP A 119 -3.01 16.44 -1.09
C TRP A 119 -1.82 17.06 -1.82
N THR A 120 -2.04 17.42 -3.10
CA THR A 120 -1.00 18.00 -3.94
C THR A 120 -0.50 19.35 -3.42
N ILE A 121 -1.28 20.01 -2.57
CA ILE A 121 -0.86 21.23 -1.84
C ILE A 121 0.37 20.97 -0.94
N ARG A 122 0.64 19.71 -0.58
CA ARG A 122 1.79 19.29 0.24
C ARG A 122 2.89 18.60 -0.56
N ARG A 123 2.73 18.53 -1.89
CA ARG A 123 3.76 17.96 -2.77
C ARG A 123 5.05 18.77 -2.65
N GLU A 124 6.17 18.06 -2.53
CA GLU A 124 7.49 18.71 -2.59
C GLU A 124 7.68 19.43 -3.93
N HIS A 125 8.31 20.58 -3.91
CA HIS A 125 8.48 21.41 -5.10
C HIS A 125 9.30 20.74 -6.20
N TRP A 126 10.18 19.79 -5.85
CA TRP A 126 11.00 19.04 -6.79
C TRP A 126 10.28 17.85 -7.42
N LEU A 127 9.07 17.50 -6.95
CA LEU A 127 8.27 16.43 -7.53
C LEU A 127 7.31 16.96 -8.58
N ALA A 128 7.41 16.41 -9.78
CA ALA A 128 6.44 16.67 -10.83
C ALA A 128 5.15 15.86 -10.60
N PRO A 129 4.00 16.34 -11.07
CA PRO A 129 2.78 15.55 -11.14
C PRO A 129 3.00 14.27 -11.95
N ILE A 130 2.44 13.14 -11.48
CA ILE A 130 2.49 11.89 -12.24
C ILE A 130 1.62 12.05 -13.49
N PRO A 131 2.18 11.81 -14.70
CA PRO A 131 1.40 11.94 -15.94
C PRO A 131 0.16 11.05 -15.93
N GLY A 132 -0.98 11.62 -16.36
CA GLY A 132 -2.24 10.90 -16.43
C GLY A 132 -3.02 10.75 -15.13
N CYS A 133 -2.45 11.16 -13.99
CA CYS A 133 -3.14 11.13 -12.70
C CYS A 133 -4.04 12.35 -12.52
N ALA A 134 -5.26 12.14 -12.07
CA ALA A 134 -6.11 13.22 -11.58
C ALA A 134 -5.47 13.87 -10.34
N GLN A 135 -5.47 15.19 -10.29
CA GLN A 135 -4.81 15.98 -9.25
C GLN A 135 -5.84 16.58 -8.31
N PHE A 136 -5.68 16.36 -7.01
CA PHE A 136 -6.56 16.89 -5.97
C PHE A 136 -5.73 17.67 -4.95
N GLU A 137 -6.11 18.90 -4.70
CA GLU A 137 -5.43 19.75 -3.70
C GLU A 137 -5.48 19.14 -2.30
N ARG A 138 -6.56 18.41 -2.00
CA ARG A 138 -6.80 17.70 -0.73
C ARG A 138 -7.22 16.26 -1.02
N ASP A 139 -8.18 15.72 -0.25
CA ASP A 139 -8.64 14.37 -0.47
C ASP A 139 -9.30 14.20 -1.86
N PRO A 140 -9.04 13.10 -2.56
CA PRO A 140 -9.76 12.76 -3.78
C PRO A 140 -11.26 12.61 -3.50
N GLU A 141 -12.07 13.19 -4.37
CA GLU A 141 -13.53 13.05 -4.34
C GLU A 141 -14.00 11.75 -4.98
#